data_6e1d90e200d154ee6402875be53fa68c
#
_entry.id   6e1d90e200d154ee6402875be53fa68c
#
_cell.length_a   1.000
_cell.length_b   1.000
_cell.length_c   1.000
_cell.angle_alpha   90.00
_cell.angle_beta   90.00
_cell.angle_gamma   90.00
#
_symmetry.space_group_name_H-M   'P 1'
#
loop_
_entity.id
_entity.type
_entity.pdbx_description
1 polymer ?
#
loop_
_entity_poly.entity_id
_entity_poly.type
_entity_poly.pdbx_seq_one_letter_code
_entity_poly.pdbx_strand_id
1 'polypeptide(L)'
;MTKQIIINADDYGLNERNSKAIAQAFEKGLITNTTVLANGDYLDEALALAREKNFFDKLGVHLNLTEGEPLTEDIKSCPRFVSGGVFNKVYNKRRTSPLKKAEKAAIAKELDAQISKLEAAGVKLTHADSHHHIHTGVFIAPIAARVCKAHGINKMRLHRNLGSINAVKRIVKKRYNRWLRRQGFVTTEYFAYVMDIRDSVIPDNTEIMVHPDFDKDGVLIDRRGMEGGFPIGYPLPDFRNDDIKLKGYAEL
;
A
#
# COMPACT_ATOMS: atom_id res chain seq x y z
N MET A 1 2.36 -28.68 -6.07
CA MET A 1 1.33 -27.93 -5.30
C MET A 1 1.23 -26.55 -5.91
N THR A 2 0.03 -26.10 -6.25
CA THR A 2 -0.23 -24.78 -6.82
C THR A 2 0.04 -23.72 -5.76
N LYS A 3 0.87 -22.74 -6.08
CA LYS A 3 1.23 -21.62 -5.19
C LYS A 3 0.12 -20.58 -5.21
N GLN A 4 -0.19 -20.02 -4.05
CA GLN A 4 -1.18 -18.95 -3.91
C GLN A 4 -0.46 -17.61 -3.73
N ILE A 5 -0.76 -16.64 -4.59
CA ILE A 5 -0.16 -15.32 -4.51
C ILE A 5 -1.21 -14.21 -4.56
N ILE A 6 -0.92 -13.12 -3.87
CA ILE A 6 -1.68 -11.88 -3.92
C ILE A 6 -0.89 -10.87 -4.76
N ILE A 7 -1.54 -10.23 -5.72
CA ILE A 7 -0.97 -9.10 -6.45
C ILE A 7 -1.71 -7.84 -5.99
N ASN A 8 -1.05 -7.01 -5.19
CA ASN A 8 -1.63 -5.75 -4.73
C ASN A 8 -1.09 -4.56 -5.52
N ALA A 9 -2.00 -3.78 -6.09
CA ALA A 9 -1.68 -2.50 -6.71
C ALA A 9 -1.74 -1.38 -5.67
N ASP A 10 -0.67 -0.64 -5.50
CA ASP A 10 -0.59 0.49 -4.60
C ASP A 10 -1.06 1.79 -5.27
N ASP A 11 -1.37 2.81 -4.47
CA ASP A 11 -1.63 4.20 -4.89
C ASP A 11 -3.00 4.45 -5.59
N TYR A 12 -4.02 3.58 -5.44
CA TYR A 12 -5.34 3.83 -6.03
C TYR A 12 -5.96 5.13 -5.48
N GLY A 13 -6.51 5.95 -6.36
CA GLY A 13 -7.06 7.26 -6.01
C GLY A 13 -6.03 8.39 -5.96
N LEU A 14 -4.73 8.10 -6.17
CA LEU A 14 -3.68 9.12 -6.19
C LEU A 14 -3.90 10.16 -7.30
N ASN A 15 -4.19 9.70 -8.51
CA ASN A 15 -4.53 10.52 -9.67
C ASN A 15 -5.31 9.69 -10.72
N GLU A 16 -5.84 10.36 -11.73
CA GLU A 16 -6.66 9.75 -12.77
C GLU A 16 -5.94 8.65 -13.53
N ARG A 17 -4.71 8.94 -14.02
CA ARG A 17 -3.95 8.00 -14.87
C ARG A 17 -3.63 6.69 -14.14
N ASN A 18 -3.12 6.78 -12.92
CA ASN A 18 -2.83 5.62 -12.08
C ASN A 18 -4.10 4.82 -11.78
N SER A 19 -5.20 5.51 -11.41
CA SER A 19 -6.46 4.84 -11.08
C SER A 19 -7.06 4.10 -12.28
N LYS A 20 -7.01 4.69 -13.49
CA LYS A 20 -7.41 4.02 -14.73
C LYS A 20 -6.53 2.83 -15.08
N ALA A 21 -5.21 2.93 -14.85
CA ALA A 21 -4.29 1.81 -15.06
C ALA A 21 -4.58 0.64 -14.12
N ILE A 22 -4.88 0.92 -12.85
CA ILE A 22 -5.28 -0.09 -11.87
C ILE A 22 -6.60 -0.75 -12.27
N ALA A 23 -7.60 0.03 -12.69
CA ALA A 23 -8.86 -0.52 -13.19
C ALA A 23 -8.66 -1.44 -14.40
N GLN A 24 -7.83 -1.05 -15.37
CA GLN A 24 -7.49 -1.90 -16.51
C GLN A 24 -6.72 -3.16 -16.09
N ALA A 25 -5.86 -3.07 -15.07
CA ALA A 25 -5.14 -4.24 -14.55
C ALA A 25 -6.12 -5.26 -13.92
N PHE A 26 -7.18 -4.79 -13.23
CA PHE A 26 -8.28 -5.66 -12.76
C PHE A 26 -9.04 -6.30 -13.91
N GLU A 27 -9.43 -5.52 -14.92
CA GLU A 27 -10.16 -6.05 -16.10
C GLU A 27 -9.37 -7.14 -16.83
N LYS A 28 -8.03 -6.99 -16.88
CA LYS A 28 -7.13 -8.00 -17.45
C LYS A 28 -6.85 -9.18 -16.50
N GLY A 29 -7.29 -9.13 -15.24
CA GLY A 29 -7.03 -10.16 -14.23
C GLY A 29 -5.56 -10.24 -13.79
N LEU A 30 -4.79 -9.15 -13.93
CA LEU A 30 -3.37 -9.09 -13.58
C LEU A 30 -3.10 -8.80 -12.10
N ILE A 31 -4.09 -8.26 -11.40
CA ILE A 31 -4.04 -7.93 -9.97
C ILE A 31 -5.24 -8.49 -9.23
N THR A 32 -5.12 -8.66 -7.92
CA THR A 32 -6.17 -9.23 -7.07
C THR A 32 -6.73 -8.25 -6.06
N ASN A 33 -5.95 -7.25 -5.67
CA ASN A 33 -6.32 -6.23 -4.72
C ASN A 33 -5.67 -4.89 -5.08
N THR A 34 -6.20 -3.82 -4.51
CA THR A 34 -5.57 -2.50 -4.52
C THR A 34 -5.78 -1.78 -3.20
N THR A 35 -4.88 -0.88 -2.85
CA THR A 35 -4.97 -0.05 -1.65
C THR A 35 -5.19 1.42 -2.01
N VAL A 36 -6.18 2.04 -1.35
CA VAL A 36 -6.75 3.35 -1.67
C VAL A 36 -6.15 4.43 -0.79
N LEU A 37 -5.69 5.52 -1.40
CA LEU A 37 -5.30 6.76 -0.73
C LEU A 37 -6.55 7.60 -0.39
N ALA A 38 -6.89 7.68 0.89
CA ALA A 38 -8.04 8.47 1.35
C ALA A 38 -7.90 9.99 1.13
N ASN A 39 -6.68 10.46 0.99
CA ASN A 39 -6.33 11.85 0.68
C ASN A 39 -5.80 12.03 -0.75
N GLY A 40 -6.09 11.09 -1.66
CA GLY A 40 -5.72 11.22 -3.07
C GLY A 40 -6.64 12.18 -3.82
N ASP A 41 -6.09 12.87 -4.82
CA ASP A 41 -6.80 13.90 -5.59
C ASP A 41 -7.91 13.33 -6.50
N TYR A 42 -7.93 12.03 -6.72
CA TYR A 42 -8.89 11.33 -7.59
C TYR A 42 -9.70 10.26 -6.82
N LEU A 43 -9.94 10.49 -5.52
CA LEU A 43 -10.57 9.48 -4.66
C LEU A 43 -12.00 9.14 -5.08
N ASP A 44 -12.85 10.16 -5.25
CA ASP A 44 -14.28 9.96 -5.46
C ASP A 44 -14.55 9.27 -6.80
N GLU A 45 -13.87 9.70 -7.86
CA GLU A 45 -13.94 9.08 -9.19
C GLU A 45 -13.32 7.67 -9.18
N ALA A 46 -12.26 7.46 -8.44
CA ALA A 46 -11.67 6.12 -8.28
C ALA A 46 -12.66 5.17 -7.61
N LEU A 47 -13.33 5.60 -6.54
CA LEU A 47 -14.34 4.76 -5.89
C LEU A 47 -15.55 4.47 -6.79
N ALA A 48 -15.97 5.45 -7.62
CA ALA A 48 -17.01 5.24 -8.64
C ALA A 48 -16.56 4.22 -9.69
N LEU A 49 -15.32 4.36 -10.19
CA LEU A 49 -14.72 3.44 -11.16
C LEU A 49 -14.58 2.01 -10.60
N ALA A 50 -14.22 1.87 -9.31
CA ALA A 50 -14.14 0.56 -8.66
C ALA A 50 -15.50 -0.15 -8.59
N ARG A 51 -16.60 0.60 -8.38
CA ARG A 51 -17.96 0.05 -8.43
C ARG A 51 -18.36 -0.36 -9.84
N GLU A 52 -18.12 0.53 -10.82
CA GLU A 52 -18.41 0.26 -12.23
C GLU A 52 -17.69 -0.99 -12.74
N LYS A 53 -16.42 -1.14 -12.38
CA LYS A 53 -15.55 -2.23 -12.85
C LYS A 53 -15.56 -3.46 -11.93
N ASN A 54 -16.47 -3.52 -10.93
CA ASN A 54 -16.70 -4.67 -10.05
C ASN A 54 -15.49 -5.15 -9.25
N PHE A 55 -14.66 -4.23 -8.74
CA PHE A 55 -13.57 -4.56 -7.80
C PHE A 55 -13.63 -3.76 -6.48
N PHE A 56 -14.78 -3.14 -6.18
CA PHE A 56 -14.98 -2.36 -4.96
C PHE A 56 -14.79 -3.19 -3.68
N ASP A 57 -15.03 -4.49 -3.72
CA ASP A 57 -14.81 -5.46 -2.65
C ASP A 57 -13.33 -5.91 -2.50
N LYS A 58 -12.44 -5.43 -3.38
CA LYS A 58 -11.00 -5.75 -3.38
C LYS A 58 -10.15 -4.63 -2.78
N LEU A 59 -10.78 -3.58 -2.24
CA LEU A 59 -10.10 -2.41 -1.74
C LEU A 59 -9.54 -2.61 -0.31
N GLY A 60 -8.29 -2.21 -0.10
CA GLY A 60 -7.67 -2.00 1.19
C GLY A 60 -7.37 -0.52 1.43
N VAL A 61 -6.89 -0.15 2.62
CA VAL A 61 -6.44 1.22 2.90
C VAL A 61 -4.95 1.39 2.65
N HIS A 62 -4.58 2.43 1.89
CA HIS A 62 -3.20 2.88 1.69
C HIS A 62 -2.90 4.05 2.64
N LEU A 63 -2.50 3.76 3.88
CA LEU A 63 -2.21 4.77 4.92
C LEU A 63 -1.12 5.74 4.46
N ASN A 64 -1.33 7.03 4.59
CA ASN A 64 -0.43 8.04 4.05
C ASN A 64 -0.09 9.13 5.07
N LEU A 65 1.21 9.49 5.15
CA LEU A 65 1.76 10.61 5.93
C LEU A 65 2.88 11.33 5.15
N THR A 66 2.91 11.21 3.82
CA THR A 66 4.10 11.58 3.03
C THR A 66 3.81 12.27 1.71
N GLU A 67 2.54 12.34 1.26
CA GLU A 67 2.17 12.95 -0.01
C GLU A 67 0.74 13.49 0.03
N GLY A 68 0.48 14.61 -0.68
CA GLY A 68 -0.84 15.25 -0.74
C GLY A 68 -1.20 16.02 0.53
N GLU A 69 -2.44 16.50 0.59
CA GLU A 69 -2.94 17.24 1.76
C GLU A 69 -3.40 16.28 2.86
N PRO A 70 -3.05 16.55 4.13
CA PRO A 70 -3.60 15.80 5.26
C PRO A 70 -5.08 16.12 5.50
N LEU A 71 -5.81 15.17 6.06
CA LEU A 71 -7.24 15.31 6.37
C LEU A 71 -7.51 16.06 7.67
N THR A 72 -6.56 16.09 8.61
CA THR A 72 -6.77 16.64 9.96
C THR A 72 -5.91 17.86 10.28
N GLU A 73 -6.47 18.82 10.99
CA GLU A 73 -5.76 20.02 11.45
C GLU A 73 -4.66 19.69 12.48
N ASP A 74 -4.85 18.63 13.27
CA ASP A 74 -3.85 18.18 14.25
C ASP A 74 -2.49 17.85 13.58
N ILE A 75 -2.49 17.15 12.45
CA ILE A 75 -1.27 16.80 11.74
C ILE A 75 -0.74 17.97 10.90
N LYS A 76 -1.63 18.83 10.36
CA LYS A 76 -1.24 20.06 9.64
C LYS A 76 -0.38 20.97 10.52
N SER A 77 -0.67 20.99 11.83
CA SER A 77 0.09 21.74 12.83
C SER A 77 1.44 21.14 13.21
N CYS A 78 1.84 20.00 12.61
CA CYS A 78 3.10 19.32 12.88
C CYS A 78 4.15 19.60 11.79
N PRO A 79 5.10 20.55 11.97
CA PRO A 79 6.06 20.92 10.91
C PRO A 79 6.99 19.78 10.48
N ARG A 80 7.06 18.72 11.29
CA ARG A 80 7.81 17.51 10.96
C ARG A 80 7.19 16.71 9.84
N PHE A 81 5.86 16.75 9.69
CA PHE A 81 5.09 15.98 8.72
C PHE A 81 4.55 16.85 7.59
N VAL A 82 4.23 18.11 7.87
CA VAL A 82 3.55 19.01 6.96
C VAL A 82 4.36 20.30 6.75
N SER A 83 4.44 20.74 5.51
CA SER A 83 5.04 22.01 5.12
C SER A 83 4.25 22.58 3.95
N GLY A 84 3.84 23.87 4.02
CA GLY A 84 3.02 24.48 2.99
C GLY A 84 1.65 23.83 2.78
N GLY A 85 1.07 23.26 3.84
CA GLY A 85 -0.26 22.61 3.78
C GLY A 85 -0.26 21.17 3.31
N VAL A 86 0.86 20.65 2.79
CA VAL A 86 0.97 19.28 2.27
C VAL A 86 1.96 18.45 3.07
N PHE A 87 1.79 17.12 3.04
CA PHE A 87 2.77 16.22 3.64
C PHE A 87 4.14 16.39 3.00
N ASN A 88 5.18 16.44 3.84
CA ASN A 88 6.54 16.55 3.37
C ASN A 88 7.25 15.19 3.34
N LYS A 89 8.02 14.95 2.27
CA LYS A 89 8.78 13.68 2.09
C LYS A 89 9.97 13.54 3.06
N VAL A 90 10.26 14.57 3.87
CA VAL A 90 11.41 14.58 4.80
C VAL A 90 11.26 13.53 5.90
N TYR A 91 10.01 13.23 6.30
CA TYR A 91 9.77 12.18 7.29
C TYR A 91 10.33 10.82 6.83
N ASN A 92 10.26 10.48 5.54
CA ASN A 92 10.82 9.23 5.02
C ASN A 92 12.30 9.05 5.33
N LYS A 93 13.07 10.15 5.41
CA LYS A 93 14.48 10.16 5.79
C LYS A 93 14.68 10.04 7.31
N ARG A 94 13.67 10.38 8.12
CA ARG A 94 13.74 10.48 9.60
C ARG A 94 12.78 9.53 10.34
N ARG A 95 12.22 8.52 9.69
CA ARG A 95 11.25 7.59 10.29
C ARG A 95 11.74 6.77 11.48
N THR A 96 13.03 6.81 11.77
CA THR A 96 13.65 6.20 12.96
C THR A 96 13.80 7.17 14.14
N SER A 97 13.45 8.46 13.98
CA SER A 97 13.54 9.43 15.06
C SER A 97 12.33 9.35 16.00
N PRO A 98 12.51 9.39 17.33
CA PRO A 98 11.42 9.35 18.29
C PRO A 98 10.36 10.43 18.05
N LEU A 99 9.10 10.09 18.30
CA LEU A 99 7.95 10.97 18.16
C LEU A 99 7.57 11.55 19.52
N LYS A 100 7.26 12.86 19.56
CA LYS A 100 6.66 13.52 20.73
C LYS A 100 5.24 12.99 20.97
N LYS A 101 4.72 13.16 22.19
CA LYS A 101 3.35 12.72 22.54
C LYS A 101 2.30 13.36 21.63
N ALA A 102 2.40 14.66 21.36
CA ALA A 102 1.49 15.37 20.46
C ALA A 102 1.56 14.83 19.01
N GLU A 103 2.78 14.57 18.48
CA GLU A 103 2.95 14.00 17.14
C GLU A 103 2.31 12.61 17.02
N LYS A 104 2.46 11.77 18.06
CA LYS A 104 1.80 10.45 18.08
C LYS A 104 0.27 10.56 18.05
N ALA A 105 -0.29 11.52 18.79
CA ALA A 105 -1.72 11.77 18.82
C ALA A 105 -2.22 12.29 17.46
N ALA A 106 -1.51 13.26 16.86
CA ALA A 106 -1.84 13.80 15.55
C ALA A 106 -1.80 12.73 14.45
N ILE A 107 -0.76 11.87 14.44
CA ILE A 107 -0.68 10.73 13.52
C ILE A 107 -1.87 9.78 13.71
N ALA A 108 -2.20 9.44 14.96
CA ALA A 108 -3.33 8.54 15.22
C ALA A 108 -4.64 9.10 14.68
N LYS A 109 -4.93 10.39 14.91
CA LYS A 109 -6.11 11.07 14.37
C LYS A 109 -6.13 11.11 12.85
N GLU A 110 -4.99 11.37 12.23
CA GLU A 110 -4.88 11.41 10.78
C GLU A 110 -5.15 10.03 10.14
N LEU A 111 -4.53 8.98 10.65
CA LEU A 111 -4.77 7.62 10.14
C LEU A 111 -6.20 7.14 10.39
N ASP A 112 -6.80 7.51 11.53
CA ASP A 112 -8.19 7.26 11.86
C ASP A 112 -9.13 7.98 10.88
N ALA A 113 -8.87 9.25 10.59
CA ALA A 113 -9.65 10.03 9.62
C ALA A 113 -9.56 9.45 8.20
N GLN A 114 -8.38 8.96 7.78
CA GLN A 114 -8.20 8.31 6.48
C GLN A 114 -9.07 7.05 6.37
N ILE A 115 -9.05 6.18 7.38
CA ILE A 115 -9.86 4.96 7.39
C ILE A 115 -11.35 5.31 7.45
N SER A 116 -11.75 6.20 8.38
CA SER A 116 -13.15 6.64 8.54
C SER A 116 -13.73 7.24 7.25
N LYS A 117 -12.93 8.00 6.49
CA LYS A 117 -13.38 8.59 5.21
C LYS A 117 -13.71 7.50 4.18
N LEU A 118 -12.91 6.45 4.09
CA LEU A 118 -13.17 5.33 3.18
C LEU A 118 -14.37 4.50 3.64
N GLU A 119 -14.52 4.25 4.95
CA GLU A 119 -15.68 3.55 5.51
C GLU A 119 -16.98 4.35 5.30
N ALA A 120 -16.94 5.67 5.48
CA ALA A 120 -18.08 6.55 5.20
C ALA A 120 -18.49 6.54 3.72
N ALA A 121 -17.55 6.31 2.81
CA ALA A 121 -17.80 6.07 1.38
C ALA A 121 -18.32 4.65 1.07
N GLY A 122 -18.53 3.81 2.08
CA GLY A 122 -19.06 2.45 1.97
C GLY A 122 -18.02 1.38 1.66
N VAL A 123 -16.72 1.68 1.75
CA VAL A 123 -15.66 0.70 1.49
C VAL A 123 -15.55 -0.26 2.67
N LYS A 124 -15.66 -1.57 2.40
CA LYS A 124 -15.28 -2.62 3.36
C LYS A 124 -13.81 -2.96 3.17
N LEU A 125 -12.96 -2.36 3.99
CA LEU A 125 -11.51 -2.47 3.84
C LEU A 125 -11.04 -3.89 4.11
N THR A 126 -10.43 -4.52 3.09
CA THR A 126 -9.96 -5.92 3.17
C THR A 126 -8.65 -6.08 3.92
N HIS A 127 -7.78 -5.06 3.87
CA HIS A 127 -6.45 -5.04 4.47
C HIS A 127 -5.89 -3.63 4.57
N ALA A 128 -4.73 -3.49 5.17
CA ALA A 128 -4.00 -2.23 5.25
C ALA A 128 -2.53 -2.39 4.80
N ASP A 129 -2.05 -1.37 4.14
CA ASP A 129 -0.63 -1.12 3.90
C ASP A 129 -0.34 0.38 3.98
N SER A 130 0.66 0.93 3.30
CA SER A 130 0.86 2.38 3.32
C SER A 130 1.79 2.90 2.25
N HIS A 131 1.51 4.11 1.82
CA HIS A 131 2.36 4.90 0.94
C HIS A 131 3.77 5.04 1.52
N HIS A 132 4.78 4.84 0.68
CA HIS A 132 6.19 4.80 1.10
C HIS A 132 6.49 3.88 2.31
N HIS A 133 5.63 2.87 2.55
CA HIS A 133 5.78 1.87 3.63
C HIS A 133 5.92 2.49 5.03
N ILE A 134 5.21 3.59 5.32
CA ILE A 134 5.30 4.28 6.62
C ILE A 134 4.88 3.38 7.79
N HIS A 135 3.95 2.44 7.56
CA HIS A 135 3.48 1.48 8.57
C HIS A 135 4.61 0.57 9.09
N THR A 136 5.74 0.48 8.37
CA THR A 136 6.92 -0.29 8.83
C THR A 136 7.90 0.50 9.68
N GLY A 137 7.66 1.80 9.86
CA GLY A 137 8.48 2.68 10.68
C GLY A 137 8.33 2.38 12.17
N VAL A 138 9.46 2.26 12.89
CA VAL A 138 9.49 1.82 14.30
C VAL A 138 8.51 2.55 15.22
N PHE A 139 8.32 3.86 15.01
CA PHE A 139 7.45 4.69 15.84
C PHE A 139 6.04 4.85 15.27
N ILE A 140 5.84 4.60 13.96
CA ILE A 140 4.52 4.64 13.31
C ILE A 140 3.80 3.31 13.45
N ALA A 141 4.51 2.20 13.33
CA ALA A 141 3.94 0.85 13.34
C ALA A 141 2.97 0.57 14.50
N PRO A 142 3.29 0.91 15.77
CA PRO A 142 2.36 0.70 16.87
C PRO A 142 1.09 1.56 16.77
N ILE A 143 1.20 2.76 16.18
CA ILE A 143 0.07 3.67 15.99
C ILE A 143 -0.83 3.11 14.88
N ALA A 144 -0.26 2.80 13.71
CA ALA A 144 -0.99 2.24 12.58
C ALA A 144 -1.68 0.92 12.95
N ALA A 145 -0.99 0.01 13.64
CA ALA A 145 -1.57 -1.25 14.09
C ALA A 145 -2.76 -1.04 15.02
N ARG A 146 -2.66 -0.11 15.98
CA ARG A 146 -3.76 0.20 16.91
C ARG A 146 -4.96 0.78 16.18
N VAL A 147 -4.73 1.75 15.28
CA VAL A 147 -5.80 2.40 14.52
C VAL A 147 -6.49 1.39 13.60
N CYS A 148 -5.74 0.61 12.81
CA CYS A 148 -6.33 -0.42 11.95
C CYS A 148 -7.20 -1.41 12.74
N LYS A 149 -6.74 -1.85 13.93
CA LYS A 149 -7.53 -2.75 14.77
C LYS A 149 -8.81 -2.11 15.32
N ALA A 150 -8.78 -0.82 15.64
CA ALA A 150 -9.98 -0.10 16.10
C ALA A 150 -11.08 -0.10 15.02
N HIS A 151 -10.70 -0.13 13.75
CA HIS A 151 -11.60 -0.25 12.60
C HIS A 151 -11.82 -1.70 12.12
N GLY A 152 -11.43 -2.72 12.92
CA GLY A 152 -11.64 -4.12 12.56
C GLY A 152 -10.73 -4.64 11.44
N ILE A 153 -9.76 -3.86 10.97
CA ILE A 153 -8.80 -4.28 9.95
C ILE A 153 -7.77 -5.18 10.63
N ASN A 154 -7.83 -6.48 10.31
CA ASN A 154 -6.99 -7.51 10.91
C ASN A 154 -5.94 -8.11 9.94
N LYS A 155 -5.85 -7.61 8.72
CA LYS A 155 -4.86 -8.02 7.71
C LYS A 155 -3.98 -6.84 7.35
N MET A 156 -2.66 -7.05 7.35
CA MET A 156 -1.70 -5.98 7.06
C MET A 156 -0.47 -6.52 6.33
N ARG A 157 0.01 -5.74 5.36
CA ARG A 157 1.24 -6.03 4.60
C ARG A 157 2.45 -6.16 5.50
N LEU A 158 3.29 -7.14 5.20
CA LEU A 158 4.59 -7.33 5.82
C LEU A 158 5.61 -6.26 5.40
N HIS A 159 6.68 -6.17 6.16
CA HIS A 159 7.91 -5.57 5.64
C HIS A 159 8.59 -6.54 4.66
N ARG A 160 9.03 -6.04 3.48
CA ARG A 160 9.67 -6.84 2.42
C ARG A 160 10.72 -7.82 2.97
N ASN A 161 10.59 -9.09 2.63
CA ASN A 161 11.44 -10.17 3.10
C ASN A 161 11.96 -11.11 1.99
N LEU A 162 11.63 -10.82 0.73
CA LEU A 162 12.22 -11.45 -0.46
C LEU A 162 13.18 -10.50 -1.18
N GLY A 163 13.95 -11.06 -2.10
CA GLY A 163 14.94 -10.35 -2.90
C GLY A 163 16.25 -10.08 -2.17
N SER A 164 17.09 -9.27 -2.79
CA SER A 164 18.41 -8.92 -2.23
C SER A 164 18.25 -7.97 -1.03
N ILE A 165 18.52 -8.48 0.15
CA ILE A 165 18.44 -7.76 1.42
C ILE A 165 19.70 -8.07 2.24
N ASN A 166 20.46 -7.03 2.63
CA ASN A 166 21.63 -7.24 3.49
C ASN A 166 21.24 -7.83 4.86
N ALA A 167 22.18 -8.50 5.51
CA ALA A 167 21.95 -9.28 6.74
C ALA A 167 21.32 -8.42 7.88
N VAL A 168 21.80 -7.21 8.11
CA VAL A 168 21.30 -6.32 9.17
C VAL A 168 19.83 -5.93 8.90
N LYS A 169 19.54 -5.47 7.68
CA LYS A 169 18.16 -5.13 7.28
C LYS A 169 17.24 -6.35 7.35
N ARG A 170 17.73 -7.54 7.02
CA ARG A 170 16.96 -8.80 7.12
C ARG A 170 16.54 -9.09 8.55
N ILE A 171 17.43 -8.90 9.54
CA ILE A 171 17.11 -9.09 10.96
C ILE A 171 16.04 -8.10 11.41
N VAL A 172 16.20 -6.81 11.10
CA VAL A 172 15.22 -5.78 11.48
C VAL A 172 13.84 -6.07 10.88
N LYS A 173 13.78 -6.38 9.59
CA LYS A 173 12.53 -6.73 8.90
C LYS A 173 11.87 -7.99 9.47
N LYS A 174 12.65 -9.03 9.76
CA LYS A 174 12.16 -10.25 10.40
C LYS A 174 11.59 -9.97 11.79
N ARG A 175 12.20 -9.08 12.58
CA ARG A 175 11.68 -8.67 13.90
C ARG A 175 10.36 -7.93 13.76
N TYR A 176 10.25 -7.00 12.80
CA TYR A 176 9.00 -6.30 12.51
C TYR A 176 7.89 -7.28 12.10
N ASN A 177 8.14 -8.16 11.13
CA ASN A 177 7.15 -9.12 10.65
C ASN A 177 6.66 -10.07 11.77
N ARG A 178 7.57 -10.50 12.65
CA ARG A 178 7.20 -11.28 13.84
C ARG A 178 6.37 -10.44 14.83
N TRP A 179 6.74 -9.19 15.05
CA TRP A 179 6.00 -8.29 15.92
C TRP A 179 4.58 -8.07 15.38
N LEU A 180 4.41 -7.81 14.10
CA LEU A 180 3.11 -7.58 13.46
C LEU A 180 2.17 -8.79 13.65
N ARG A 181 2.67 -10.00 13.42
CA ARG A 181 1.91 -11.24 13.67
C ARG A 181 1.55 -11.41 15.15
N ARG A 182 2.44 -11.03 16.08
CA ARG A 182 2.15 -11.03 17.52
C ARG A 182 1.11 -9.99 17.92
N GLN A 183 0.93 -8.93 17.14
CA GLN A 183 -0.20 -8.02 17.31
C GLN A 183 -1.52 -8.65 16.83
N GLY A 184 -1.54 -9.88 16.31
CA GLY A 184 -2.73 -10.58 15.83
C GLY A 184 -3.15 -10.16 14.43
N PHE A 185 -2.23 -9.64 13.60
CA PHE A 185 -2.50 -9.44 12.18
C PHE A 185 -2.25 -10.73 11.40
N VAL A 186 -3.20 -11.05 10.51
CA VAL A 186 -3.02 -12.03 9.46
C VAL A 186 -2.18 -11.40 8.35
N THR A 187 -1.20 -12.14 7.85
CA THR A 187 -0.23 -11.66 6.86
C THR A 187 0.08 -12.79 5.89
N THR A 188 0.51 -12.46 4.68
CA THR A 188 1.23 -13.41 3.83
C THR A 188 2.50 -13.91 4.53
N GLU A 189 3.16 -14.94 4.02
CA GLU A 189 4.48 -15.34 4.52
C GLU A 189 5.59 -14.50 3.93
N TYR A 190 5.43 -14.13 2.67
CA TYR A 190 6.40 -13.35 1.92
C TYR A 190 5.78 -12.08 1.34
N PHE A 191 6.61 -11.06 1.23
CA PHE A 191 6.30 -9.81 0.54
C PHE A 191 7.48 -9.39 -0.34
N ALA A 192 7.18 -9.11 -1.61
CA ALA A 192 8.16 -8.80 -2.65
C ALA A 192 7.72 -7.62 -3.53
N TYR A 193 8.68 -6.98 -4.16
CA TYR A 193 8.47 -6.17 -5.34
C TYR A 193 8.64 -7.04 -6.59
N VAL A 194 8.10 -6.63 -7.73
CA VAL A 194 8.27 -7.35 -8.99
C VAL A 194 9.75 -7.66 -9.29
N MET A 195 10.64 -6.69 -9.03
CA MET A 195 12.08 -6.87 -9.27
C MET A 195 12.75 -7.92 -8.37
N ASP A 196 12.16 -8.25 -7.23
CA ASP A 196 12.72 -9.26 -6.31
C ASP A 196 12.51 -10.70 -6.79
N ILE A 197 11.56 -10.88 -7.71
CA ILE A 197 11.06 -12.19 -8.14
C ILE A 197 11.19 -12.41 -9.65
N ARG A 198 11.70 -11.42 -10.40
CA ARG A 198 11.78 -11.47 -11.86
C ARG A 198 12.51 -12.71 -12.39
N ASP A 199 13.59 -13.11 -11.70
CA ASP A 199 14.45 -14.22 -12.08
C ASP A 199 14.45 -15.33 -11.01
N SER A 200 13.45 -15.35 -10.13
CA SER A 200 13.39 -16.25 -8.97
C SER A 200 12.10 -17.03 -8.93
N VAL A 201 12.13 -18.21 -8.32
CA VAL A 201 10.92 -18.97 -8.01
C VAL A 201 10.13 -18.21 -6.94
N ILE A 202 8.86 -17.89 -7.24
CA ILE A 202 7.96 -17.25 -6.28
C ILE A 202 7.56 -18.28 -5.23
N PRO A 203 7.79 -18.04 -3.92
CA PRO A 203 7.29 -18.92 -2.86
C PRO A 203 5.76 -18.88 -2.75
N ASP A 204 5.18 -19.92 -2.18
CA ASP A 204 3.75 -19.93 -1.82
C ASP A 204 3.43 -18.83 -0.80
N ASN A 205 2.19 -18.39 -0.75
CA ASN A 205 1.68 -17.35 0.16
C ASN A 205 2.50 -16.05 0.12
N THR A 206 2.79 -15.58 -1.11
CA THR A 206 3.53 -14.33 -1.37
C THR A 206 2.57 -13.21 -1.78
N GLU A 207 2.75 -12.03 -1.20
CA GLU A 207 2.22 -10.78 -1.74
C GLU A 207 3.25 -10.12 -2.65
N ILE A 208 2.83 -9.72 -3.85
CA ILE A 208 3.62 -8.96 -4.81
C ILE A 208 3.00 -7.57 -4.95
N MET A 209 3.80 -6.55 -4.71
CA MET A 209 3.40 -5.15 -4.90
C MET A 209 3.70 -4.68 -6.31
N VAL A 210 2.73 -4.02 -6.92
CA VAL A 210 2.85 -3.36 -8.22
C VAL A 210 2.34 -1.92 -8.15
N HIS A 211 2.80 -1.07 -9.08
CA HIS A 211 2.31 0.30 -9.27
C HIS A 211 1.85 0.47 -10.73
N PRO A 212 0.65 -0.01 -11.09
CA PRO A 212 0.16 0.12 -12.45
C PRO A 212 0.09 1.58 -12.88
N ASP A 213 0.60 1.88 -14.06
CA ASP A 213 0.53 3.19 -14.69
C ASP A 213 0.58 3.00 -16.21
N PHE A 214 0.31 4.06 -16.98
CA PHE A 214 0.50 4.06 -18.42
C PHE A 214 1.76 4.82 -18.77
N ASP A 215 2.59 4.25 -19.64
CA ASP A 215 3.70 4.98 -20.24
C ASP A 215 3.23 6.01 -21.28
N LYS A 216 4.17 6.67 -21.95
CA LYS A 216 3.87 7.68 -22.98
C LYS A 216 3.09 7.15 -24.18
N ASP A 217 3.16 5.86 -24.44
CA ASP A 217 2.52 5.17 -25.56
C ASP A 217 1.20 4.48 -25.15
N GLY A 218 0.75 4.67 -23.88
CA GLY A 218 -0.46 4.08 -23.33
C GLY A 218 -0.31 2.61 -22.94
N VAL A 219 0.91 2.09 -22.85
CA VAL A 219 1.17 0.71 -22.42
C VAL A 219 1.04 0.60 -20.91
N LEU A 220 0.33 -0.43 -20.45
CA LEU A 220 0.19 -0.73 -19.03
C LEU A 220 1.51 -1.27 -18.45
N ILE A 221 2.10 -0.53 -17.53
CA ILE A 221 3.40 -0.82 -16.93
C ILE A 221 3.32 -0.90 -15.41
N ASP A 222 4.30 -1.57 -14.79
CA ASP A 222 4.64 -1.39 -13.37
C ASP A 222 5.64 -0.23 -13.28
N ARG A 223 5.17 0.91 -12.79
CA ARG A 223 5.93 2.17 -12.72
C ARG A 223 7.17 2.04 -11.84
N ARG A 224 8.31 2.53 -12.35
CA ARG A 224 9.59 2.57 -11.64
C ARG A 224 10.14 3.98 -11.46
N GLY A 225 9.67 4.92 -12.24
CA GLY A 225 10.10 6.30 -12.22
C GLY A 225 9.32 7.17 -13.19
N MET A 226 9.85 8.35 -13.43
CA MET A 226 9.31 9.34 -14.36
C MET A 226 10.43 9.81 -15.29
N GLU A 227 10.14 10.00 -16.57
CA GLU A 227 11.04 10.57 -17.56
C GLU A 227 10.23 11.44 -18.55
N GLY A 228 10.67 12.66 -18.81
CA GLY A 228 9.98 13.57 -19.69
C GLY A 228 8.50 13.86 -19.31
N GLY A 229 8.15 13.77 -18.02
CA GLY A 229 6.79 13.94 -17.52
C GLY A 229 5.90 12.70 -17.62
N PHE A 230 6.40 11.59 -18.15
CA PHE A 230 5.67 10.34 -18.28
C PHE A 230 6.23 9.24 -17.37
N PRO A 231 5.39 8.29 -16.90
CA PRO A 231 5.84 7.11 -16.20
C PRO A 231 6.73 6.24 -17.07
N ILE A 232 7.79 5.72 -16.46
CA ILE A 232 8.63 4.67 -17.05
C ILE A 232 8.61 3.44 -16.15
N GLY A 233 8.73 2.27 -16.76
CA GLY A 233 8.72 1.01 -16.03
C GLY A 233 8.84 -0.19 -16.96
N TYR A 234 8.40 -1.33 -16.48
CA TYR A 234 8.33 -2.56 -17.25
C TYR A 234 6.87 -2.90 -17.53
N PRO A 235 6.54 -3.62 -18.63
CA PRO A 235 5.20 -4.14 -18.82
C PRO A 235 4.69 -4.80 -17.55
N LEU A 236 3.44 -4.51 -17.15
CA LEU A 236 2.86 -5.11 -15.95
C LEU A 236 2.86 -6.63 -16.11
N PRO A 237 3.51 -7.39 -15.22
CA PRO A 237 3.65 -8.83 -15.42
C PRO A 237 2.35 -9.57 -15.22
N ASP A 238 2.14 -10.60 -16.02
CA ASP A 238 1.12 -11.62 -15.82
C ASP A 238 1.76 -12.81 -15.07
N PHE A 239 1.31 -13.05 -13.85
CA PHE A 239 1.84 -14.15 -13.02
C PHE A 239 1.01 -15.43 -13.14
N ARG A 240 -0.07 -15.43 -13.93
CA ARG A 240 -0.96 -16.60 -14.08
C ARG A 240 -0.26 -17.69 -14.89
N ASN A 241 -0.19 -18.87 -14.33
CA ASN A 241 0.26 -20.10 -14.97
C ASN A 241 -0.25 -21.32 -14.20
N ASP A 242 0.05 -22.53 -14.65
CA ASP A 242 -0.43 -23.79 -14.04
C ASP A 242 0.07 -23.98 -12.59
N ASP A 243 1.20 -23.37 -12.24
CA ASP A 243 1.78 -23.47 -10.90
C ASP A 243 1.35 -22.35 -9.95
N ILE A 244 0.64 -21.33 -10.43
CA ILE A 244 0.27 -20.15 -9.65
C ILE A 244 -1.24 -19.91 -9.71
N LYS A 245 -1.88 -19.86 -8.53
CA LYS A 245 -3.24 -19.40 -8.34
C LYS A 245 -3.22 -18.01 -7.70
N LEU A 246 -3.85 -17.05 -8.36
CA LEU A 246 -4.08 -15.73 -7.78
C LEU A 246 -5.20 -15.82 -6.73
N LYS A 247 -4.99 -15.19 -5.57
CA LYS A 247 -6.00 -15.02 -4.50
C LYS A 247 -6.06 -13.59 -4.03
N GLY A 248 -7.19 -13.19 -3.44
CA GLY A 248 -7.33 -11.89 -2.82
C GLY A 248 -7.02 -11.90 -1.32
N TYR A 249 -6.88 -10.71 -0.74
CA TYR A 249 -6.75 -10.58 0.71
C TYR A 249 -7.96 -11.11 1.48
N ALA A 250 -9.15 -11.16 0.87
CA ALA A 250 -10.32 -11.75 1.50
C ALA A 250 -10.12 -13.25 1.81
N GLU A 251 -9.31 -13.93 1.01
CA GLU A 251 -9.02 -15.37 1.11
C GLU A 251 -7.78 -15.70 2.00
N LEU A 252 -7.14 -14.69 2.57
CA LEU A 252 -6.00 -14.83 3.49
C LEU A 252 -6.51 -15.11 4.97
#